data_5e03fcb88b2891fe847560d9278f0ca7
#
_entry.id   5e03fcb88b2891fe847560d9278f0ca7
#
_cell.length_a   1.000
_cell.length_b   1.000
_cell.length_c   1.000
_cell.angle_alpha   90.00
_cell.angle_beta   90.00
_cell.angle_gamma   90.00
#
_symmetry.space_group_name_H-M   'P 1'
#
loop_
_entity.id
_entity.type
_entity.pdbx_description
1 polymer ?
#
loop_
_entity_poly.entity_id
_entity_poly.type
_entity_poly.pdbx_seq_one_letter_code
_entity_poly.pdbx_strand_id
1 'polypeptide(L)'
;MKKDKKNLFILIIVIICIIVLSYLLFFSGITNKLKASLNGLTASINENANQGDLPIINNVINSSGEVLVNTDVAIIINASSIYNITKVEYSFDLKNWKKIDGSYNTKNVNVKLVFKDDMDKILYIRATNEKGYQSYAYKTAIKIDKTAPKIIIGKYKNDTTIKASDLNKVSSIQYSSDKLNWEDINVSGGEVTITKTFDKGTYLRAVDSAGNISKIKEVK
;
A
#
# COMPACT_ATOMS: atom_id res chain seq x y z
N MET A 1 1.39 15.73 65.19
CA MET A 1 0.29 15.43 64.22
C MET A 1 0.15 16.43 63.04
N LYS A 2 0.25 17.75 63.18
CA LYS A 2 0.15 18.70 62.05
C LYS A 2 1.38 18.70 61.14
N LYS A 3 2.59 18.44 61.66
CA LYS A 3 3.85 18.48 60.87
C LYS A 3 3.97 17.29 59.92
N ASP A 4 3.46 16.12 60.32
CA ASP A 4 3.52 14.91 59.50
C ASP A 4 2.61 14.95 58.27
N LYS A 5 1.40 15.56 58.39
CA LYS A 5 0.50 15.75 57.29
C LYS A 5 1.05 16.71 56.22
N LYS A 6 1.80 17.74 56.63
CA LYS A 6 2.45 18.67 55.69
C LYS A 6 3.59 18.00 54.93
N ASN A 7 4.38 17.18 55.61
CA ASN A 7 5.46 16.43 55.01
C ASN A 7 4.92 15.36 54.03
N LEU A 8 3.84 14.66 54.38
CA LEU A 8 3.16 13.71 53.49
C LEU A 8 2.60 14.39 52.24
N PHE A 9 1.99 15.59 52.39
CA PHE A 9 1.44 16.36 51.25
C PHE A 9 2.56 16.81 50.31
N ILE A 10 3.70 17.29 50.83
CA ILE A 10 4.87 17.65 50.02
C ILE A 10 5.43 16.43 49.27
N LEU A 11 5.51 15.28 49.94
CA LEU A 11 5.98 14.04 49.34
C LEU A 11 5.08 13.61 48.17
N ILE A 12 3.77 13.69 48.33
CA ILE A 12 2.79 13.38 47.26
C ILE A 12 2.96 14.31 46.05
N ILE A 13 3.14 15.63 46.28
CA ILE A 13 3.39 16.59 45.18
C ILE A 13 4.69 16.25 44.43
N VAL A 14 5.77 15.92 45.17
CA VAL A 14 7.04 15.56 44.55
C VAL A 14 6.91 14.30 43.70
N ILE A 15 6.18 13.28 44.20
CA ILE A 15 5.91 12.06 43.43
C ILE A 15 5.11 12.35 42.15
N ILE A 16 4.07 13.17 42.25
CA ILE A 16 3.27 13.59 41.09
C ILE A 16 4.14 14.34 40.07
N CYS A 17 4.99 15.27 40.54
CA CYS A 17 5.91 16.00 39.66
C CYS A 17 6.91 15.08 38.96
N ILE A 18 7.44 14.06 39.64
CA ILE A 18 8.34 13.05 39.05
C ILE A 18 7.60 12.22 38.00
N ILE A 19 6.36 11.79 38.26
CA ILE A 19 5.54 11.04 37.31
C ILE A 19 5.24 11.87 36.06
N VAL A 20 4.83 13.14 36.23
CA VAL A 20 4.58 14.05 35.13
C VAL A 20 5.85 14.32 34.33
N LEU A 21 6.98 14.53 35.00
CA LEU A 21 8.26 14.77 34.34
C LEU A 21 8.73 13.53 33.55
N SER A 22 8.59 12.34 34.13
CA SER A 22 8.91 11.07 33.43
C SER A 22 7.99 10.82 32.26
N TYR A 23 6.70 11.17 32.36
CA TYR A 23 5.73 11.10 31.26
C TYR A 23 6.10 12.07 30.14
N LEU A 24 6.47 13.32 30.48
CA LEU A 24 6.91 14.32 29.50
C LEU A 24 8.22 13.92 28.82
N LEU A 25 9.18 13.34 29.56
CA LEU A 25 10.43 12.83 28.98
C LEU A 25 10.20 11.59 28.11
N PHE A 26 9.29 10.70 28.50
CA PHE A 26 8.88 9.57 27.68
C PHE A 26 8.18 10.03 26.40
N PHE A 27 7.27 10.99 26.50
CA PHE A 27 6.58 11.59 25.33
C PHE A 27 7.55 12.35 24.43
N SER A 28 8.51 13.10 24.97
CA SER A 28 9.57 13.77 24.20
C SER A 28 10.49 12.75 23.52
N GLY A 29 10.78 11.63 24.19
CA GLY A 29 11.53 10.51 23.60
C GLY A 29 10.78 9.84 22.46
N ILE A 30 9.46 9.67 22.58
CA ILE A 30 8.60 9.17 21.50
C ILE A 30 8.53 10.18 20.35
N THR A 31 8.32 11.46 20.64
CA THR A 31 8.28 12.51 19.58
C THR A 31 9.64 12.66 18.89
N ASN A 32 10.76 12.51 19.60
CA ASN A 32 12.07 12.53 19.00
C ASN A 32 12.36 11.25 18.18
N LYS A 33 11.91 10.08 18.63
CA LYS A 33 11.95 8.85 17.82
C LYS A 33 11.02 8.91 16.60
N LEU A 34 9.83 9.49 16.74
CA LEU A 34 8.95 9.76 15.62
C LEU A 34 9.56 10.79 14.66
N LYS A 35 10.14 11.88 15.17
CA LYS A 35 10.90 12.85 14.36
C LYS A 35 12.10 12.21 13.69
N ALA A 36 12.87 11.37 14.37
CA ALA A 36 13.99 10.64 13.78
C ALA A 36 13.52 9.62 12.73
N SER A 37 12.38 8.96 12.95
CA SER A 37 11.74 8.06 11.98
C SER A 37 11.13 8.84 10.81
N LEU A 38 10.48 9.97 11.05
CA LEU A 38 10.04 10.89 9.99
C LEU A 38 11.23 11.54 9.26
N ASN A 39 12.32 11.88 9.96
CA ASN A 39 13.54 12.41 9.35
C ASN A 39 14.29 11.36 8.55
N GLY A 40 14.18 10.08 8.90
CA GLY A 40 14.58 8.96 8.04
C GLY A 40 13.65 8.81 6.81
N LEU A 41 12.39 9.24 6.93
CA LEU A 41 11.39 9.32 5.85
C LEU A 41 11.57 10.58 4.97
N THR A 42 12.10 11.66 5.54
CA THR A 42 12.46 12.91 4.83
C THR A 42 13.98 13.00 4.80
N ALA A 43 14.62 12.39 3.79
CA ALA A 43 16.05 12.54 3.61
C ALA A 43 16.44 14.02 3.68
N SER A 44 17.27 14.39 4.65
CA SER A 44 17.91 15.68 4.86
C SER A 44 17.10 16.90 4.38
N ILE A 45 16.06 17.25 5.12
CA ILE A 45 15.56 18.63 5.09
C ILE A 45 16.78 19.48 5.51
N ASN A 46 17.23 20.36 4.64
CA ASN A 46 18.30 21.29 4.98
C ASN A 46 17.86 22.04 6.25
N GLU A 47 18.61 21.92 7.34
CA GLU A 47 18.30 22.51 8.65
C GLU A 47 18.04 24.01 8.60
N ASN A 48 18.48 24.67 7.53
CA ASN A 48 18.32 26.11 7.28
C ASN A 48 17.07 26.46 6.44
N ALA A 49 16.26 25.48 6.01
CA ALA A 49 15.04 25.76 5.25
C ALA A 49 13.88 26.12 6.17
N ASN A 50 13.19 27.23 5.86
CA ASN A 50 11.88 27.50 6.44
C ASN A 50 10.85 26.53 5.87
N GLN A 51 9.79 26.24 6.61
CA GLN A 51 8.74 25.32 6.15
C GLN A 51 8.11 25.76 4.80
N GLY A 52 8.00 27.08 4.56
CA GLY A 52 7.49 27.65 3.31
C GLY A 52 8.43 27.49 2.10
N ASP A 53 9.71 27.15 2.33
CA ASP A 53 10.70 26.96 1.27
C ASP A 53 10.65 25.54 0.67
N LEU A 54 10.03 24.59 1.38
CA LEU A 54 9.94 23.22 0.96
C LEU A 54 8.93 23.06 -0.19
N PRO A 55 9.23 22.20 -1.19
CA PRO A 55 8.22 21.79 -2.13
C PRO A 55 7.06 21.06 -1.44
N ILE A 56 5.89 21.11 -2.04
CA ILE A 56 4.69 20.42 -1.55
C ILE A 56 4.19 19.47 -2.62
N ILE A 57 3.90 18.23 -2.26
CA ILE A 57 3.12 17.31 -3.08
C ILE A 57 1.65 17.66 -2.83
N ASN A 58 1.02 18.38 -3.77
CA ASN A 58 -0.34 18.89 -3.62
C ASN A 58 -1.39 17.79 -3.76
N ASN A 59 -1.17 16.89 -4.73
CA ASN A 59 -2.10 15.82 -5.04
C ASN A 59 -1.38 14.65 -5.72
N VAL A 60 -1.80 13.45 -5.36
CA VAL A 60 -1.39 12.20 -6.01
C VAL A 60 -2.64 11.42 -6.37
N ILE A 61 -2.87 11.23 -7.66
CA ILE A 61 -3.98 10.44 -8.18
C ILE A 61 -3.44 9.05 -8.51
N ASN A 62 -3.89 8.06 -7.76
CA ASN A 62 -3.62 6.65 -8.00
C ASN A 62 -4.82 6.03 -8.72
N SER A 63 -4.64 5.56 -9.96
CA SER A 63 -5.74 5.04 -10.79
C SER A 63 -6.40 3.78 -10.24
N SER A 64 -5.72 3.04 -9.36
CA SER A 64 -6.31 1.85 -8.71
C SER A 64 -7.09 2.18 -7.44
N GLY A 65 -6.97 3.41 -6.88
CA GLY A 65 -7.53 3.76 -5.57
C GLY A 65 -6.92 2.93 -4.43
N GLU A 66 -5.68 2.43 -4.59
CA GLU A 66 -4.95 1.57 -3.64
C GLU A 66 -5.54 0.16 -3.45
N VAL A 67 -6.50 -0.25 -4.28
CA VAL A 67 -7.03 -1.62 -4.30
C VAL A 67 -6.23 -2.51 -5.24
N LEU A 68 -6.37 -3.83 -5.09
CA LEU A 68 -5.76 -4.81 -5.99
C LEU A 68 -6.48 -4.79 -7.34
N VAL A 69 -5.72 -4.67 -8.42
CA VAL A 69 -6.24 -4.62 -9.80
C VAL A 69 -5.41 -5.50 -10.73
N ASN A 70 -6.03 -5.96 -11.82
CA ASN A 70 -5.36 -6.73 -12.89
C ASN A 70 -4.96 -5.86 -14.11
N THR A 71 -4.87 -4.56 -13.93
CA THR A 71 -4.53 -3.59 -14.97
C THR A 71 -3.30 -2.78 -14.59
N ASP A 72 -2.76 -2.02 -15.55
CA ASP A 72 -1.71 -1.03 -15.28
C ASP A 72 -2.21 0.02 -14.28
N VAL A 73 -1.33 0.43 -13.37
CA VAL A 73 -1.61 1.50 -12.40
C VAL A 73 -0.83 2.75 -12.79
N ALA A 74 -1.56 3.84 -13.01
CA ALA A 74 -1.01 5.15 -13.26
C ALA A 74 -1.05 6.01 -11.98
N ILE A 75 0.08 6.66 -11.69
CA ILE A 75 0.22 7.63 -10.60
C ILE A 75 0.48 8.99 -11.22
N ILE A 76 -0.43 9.94 -11.05
CA ILE A 76 -0.30 11.33 -11.48
C ILE A 76 0.04 12.16 -10.25
N ILE A 77 1.11 12.93 -10.33
CA ILE A 77 1.67 13.69 -9.21
C ILE A 77 1.69 15.15 -9.57
N ASN A 78 1.03 15.96 -8.76
CA ASN A 78 1.09 17.42 -8.82
C ASN A 78 1.91 17.93 -7.65
N ALA A 79 2.93 18.71 -7.91
CA ALA A 79 3.76 19.35 -6.89
C ALA A 79 3.97 20.84 -7.17
N SER A 80 4.12 21.64 -6.12
CA SER A 80 4.40 23.06 -6.19
C SER A 80 5.50 23.48 -5.22
N SER A 81 6.15 24.62 -5.52
CA SER A 81 7.16 25.23 -4.67
C SER A 81 7.27 26.74 -5.01
N ILE A 82 7.76 27.54 -4.08
CA ILE A 82 8.11 28.94 -4.35
C ILE A 82 9.36 29.05 -5.24
N TYR A 83 10.21 28.03 -5.27
CA TYR A 83 11.37 27.89 -6.14
C TYR A 83 11.07 26.85 -7.25
N ASN A 84 11.82 26.90 -8.35
CA ASN A 84 11.62 25.93 -9.43
C ASN A 84 11.88 24.49 -8.96
N ILE A 85 10.96 23.58 -9.23
CA ILE A 85 11.13 22.14 -8.98
C ILE A 85 12.04 21.57 -10.05
N THR A 86 13.12 20.90 -9.62
CA THR A 86 14.14 20.31 -10.50
C THR A 86 13.94 18.82 -10.74
N LYS A 87 13.22 18.15 -9.83
CA LYS A 87 12.88 16.73 -9.95
C LYS A 87 11.76 16.33 -9.03
N VAL A 88 11.03 15.31 -9.43
CA VAL A 88 10.17 14.46 -8.59
C VAL A 88 10.73 13.06 -8.64
N GLU A 89 10.82 12.40 -7.50
CA GLU A 89 11.42 11.09 -7.32
C GLU A 89 10.45 10.15 -6.61
N TYR A 90 10.58 8.86 -6.87
CA TYR A 90 9.87 7.83 -6.13
C TYR A 90 10.82 6.80 -5.54
N SER A 91 10.35 6.10 -4.51
CA SER A 91 11.07 5.01 -3.84
C SER A 91 10.09 3.99 -3.28
N PHE A 92 10.54 2.74 -3.12
CA PHE A 92 9.79 1.70 -2.40
C PHE A 92 10.36 1.44 -1.00
N ASP A 93 11.49 2.03 -0.65
CA ASP A 93 12.25 1.74 0.58
C ASP A 93 12.77 2.98 1.30
N LEU A 94 12.44 4.20 0.79
CA LEU A 94 12.90 5.50 1.29
C LEU A 94 14.44 5.72 1.20
N LYS A 95 15.16 4.79 0.63
CA LYS A 95 16.63 4.83 0.48
C LYS A 95 17.04 5.01 -0.98
N ASN A 96 16.47 4.18 -1.84
CA ASN A 96 16.78 4.15 -3.26
C ASN A 96 15.72 4.97 -4.03
N TRP A 97 16.06 6.19 -4.40
CA TRP A 97 15.19 7.13 -5.09
C TRP A 97 15.45 7.13 -6.59
N LYS A 98 14.39 7.05 -7.37
CA LYS A 98 14.41 7.11 -8.83
C LYS A 98 13.68 8.34 -9.31
N LYS A 99 14.30 9.14 -10.19
CA LYS A 99 13.68 10.30 -10.81
C LYS A 99 12.54 9.83 -11.75
N ILE A 100 11.42 10.55 -11.70
CA ILE A 100 10.30 10.37 -12.64
C ILE A 100 10.59 11.22 -13.86
N ASP A 101 10.35 10.70 -15.06
CA ASP A 101 10.48 11.47 -16.28
C ASP A 101 9.39 12.54 -16.38
N GLY A 102 9.75 13.72 -16.86
CA GLY A 102 8.83 14.83 -16.95
C GLY A 102 9.52 16.17 -17.20
N SER A 103 8.71 17.23 -17.36
CA SER A 103 9.18 18.60 -17.52
C SER A 103 9.35 19.24 -16.14
N TYR A 104 10.53 19.80 -15.92
CA TYR A 104 10.94 20.43 -14.66
C TYR A 104 11.40 21.88 -14.88
N ASN A 105 12.00 22.51 -13.89
CA ASN A 105 12.45 23.90 -13.83
C ASN A 105 11.28 24.91 -13.86
N THR A 106 10.20 24.55 -13.20
CA THR A 106 9.02 25.39 -13.00
C THR A 106 8.51 25.25 -11.57
N LYS A 107 7.76 26.26 -11.09
CA LYS A 107 7.20 26.24 -9.73
C LYS A 107 6.09 25.24 -9.53
N ASN A 108 5.44 24.79 -10.61
CA ASN A 108 4.38 23.78 -10.58
C ASN A 108 4.73 22.70 -11.59
N VAL A 109 4.72 21.47 -11.16
CA VAL A 109 4.99 20.30 -12.01
C VAL A 109 3.83 19.30 -11.94
N ASN A 110 3.55 18.68 -13.10
CA ASN A 110 2.67 17.53 -13.22
C ASN A 110 3.47 16.43 -13.89
N VAL A 111 3.61 15.29 -13.23
CA VAL A 111 4.33 14.13 -13.77
C VAL A 111 3.51 12.87 -13.60
N LYS A 112 3.73 11.90 -14.50
CA LYS A 112 3.02 10.62 -14.52
C LYS A 112 4.02 9.46 -14.44
N LEU A 113 3.71 8.49 -13.59
CA LEU A 113 4.43 7.22 -13.45
C LEU A 113 3.44 6.09 -13.72
N VAL A 114 3.86 5.03 -14.43
CA VAL A 114 3.01 3.87 -14.73
C VAL A 114 3.71 2.59 -14.30
N PHE A 115 3.01 1.77 -13.55
CA PHE A 115 3.43 0.44 -13.14
C PHE A 115 2.66 -0.61 -13.93
N LYS A 116 3.36 -1.60 -14.48
CA LYS A 116 2.80 -2.61 -15.39
C LYS A 116 2.93 -4.04 -14.86
N ASP A 117 3.91 -4.28 -14.01
CA ASP A 117 4.23 -5.61 -13.50
C ASP A 117 3.48 -5.90 -12.20
N ASP A 118 3.27 -7.17 -11.92
CA ASP A 118 2.68 -7.63 -10.67
C ASP A 118 3.49 -7.13 -9.47
N MET A 119 2.81 -6.50 -8.53
CA MET A 119 3.42 -5.99 -7.30
C MET A 119 2.39 -5.71 -6.20
N ASP A 120 2.86 -5.81 -4.95
CA ASP A 120 2.19 -5.24 -3.77
C ASP A 120 3.25 -4.47 -2.98
N LYS A 121 3.29 -3.15 -3.17
CA LYS A 121 4.32 -2.30 -2.59
C LYS A 121 3.78 -0.94 -2.17
N ILE A 122 4.41 -0.39 -1.14
CA ILE A 122 4.23 1.01 -0.79
C ILE A 122 5.16 1.86 -1.65
N LEU A 123 4.59 2.87 -2.28
CA LEU A 123 5.28 3.89 -3.06
C LEU A 123 5.42 5.16 -2.23
N TYR A 124 6.64 5.69 -2.15
CA TYR A 124 6.95 6.99 -1.58
C TYR A 124 7.34 7.95 -2.70
N ILE A 125 6.88 9.19 -2.61
CA ILE A 125 7.09 10.22 -3.63
C ILE A 125 7.60 11.48 -2.94
N ARG A 126 8.62 12.15 -3.50
CA ARG A 126 9.10 13.44 -3.04
C ARG A 126 9.45 14.36 -4.22
N ALA A 127 9.41 15.65 -3.98
CA ALA A 127 9.88 16.68 -4.91
C ALA A 127 11.11 17.38 -4.34
N THR A 128 12.00 17.85 -5.24
CA THR A 128 13.18 18.66 -4.88
C THR A 128 13.17 19.91 -5.73
N ASN A 129 13.44 21.07 -5.12
CA ASN A 129 13.55 22.34 -5.83
C ASN A 129 15.03 22.73 -6.13
N GLU A 130 15.23 23.84 -6.82
CA GLU A 130 16.56 24.35 -7.24
C GLU A 130 17.48 24.76 -6.07
N LYS A 131 16.92 24.95 -4.87
CA LYS A 131 17.68 25.19 -3.64
C LYS A 131 18.14 23.90 -2.97
N GLY A 132 17.75 22.75 -3.52
CA GLY A 132 18.04 21.42 -2.94
C GLY A 132 17.05 21.01 -1.83
N TYR A 133 16.06 21.84 -1.50
CA TYR A 133 15.07 21.51 -0.49
C TYR A 133 14.12 20.44 -1.00
N GLN A 134 13.73 19.54 -0.11
CA GLN A 134 12.89 18.38 -0.42
C GLN A 134 11.54 18.47 0.29
N SER A 135 10.48 18.02 -0.37
CA SER A 135 9.18 17.85 0.25
C SER A 135 9.19 16.73 1.28
N TYR A 136 8.19 16.70 2.16
CA TYR A 136 7.83 15.47 2.86
C TYR A 136 7.48 14.38 1.84
N ALA A 137 7.78 13.13 2.18
CA ALA A 137 7.45 12.00 1.33
C ALA A 137 5.93 11.71 1.39
N TYR A 138 5.29 11.75 0.24
CA TYR A 138 3.91 11.25 0.09
C TYR A 138 3.92 9.74 -0.01
N LYS A 139 2.91 9.07 0.57
CA LYS A 139 2.81 7.60 0.61
C LYS A 139 1.52 7.15 -0.06
N THR A 140 1.59 6.15 -0.95
CA THR A 140 0.44 5.45 -1.55
C THR A 140 0.78 3.97 -1.77
N ALA A 141 -0.23 3.10 -1.91
CA ALA A 141 -0.03 1.69 -2.18
C ALA A 141 -0.23 1.38 -3.68
N ILE A 142 0.61 0.50 -4.22
CA ILE A 142 0.47 -0.07 -5.57
C ILE A 142 0.25 -1.57 -5.42
N LYS A 143 -0.89 -2.05 -5.92
CA LYS A 143 -1.27 -3.47 -5.86
C LYS A 143 -1.74 -3.92 -7.24
N ILE A 144 -0.91 -4.68 -7.93
CA ILE A 144 -1.15 -5.20 -9.27
C ILE A 144 -0.96 -6.70 -9.25
N ASP A 145 -1.94 -7.42 -9.77
CA ASP A 145 -1.86 -8.83 -10.03
C ASP A 145 -2.52 -9.14 -11.38
N LYS A 146 -1.73 -9.53 -12.35
CA LYS A 146 -2.18 -9.93 -13.69
C LYS A 146 -2.03 -11.43 -13.94
N THR A 147 -1.59 -12.15 -12.91
CA THR A 147 -1.36 -13.58 -12.98
C THR A 147 -2.68 -14.32 -12.77
N ALA A 148 -3.12 -15.07 -13.77
CA ALA A 148 -4.35 -15.85 -13.67
C ALA A 148 -4.19 -17.07 -12.74
N PRO A 149 -5.23 -17.43 -11.97
CA PRO A 149 -5.19 -18.60 -11.11
C PRO A 149 -5.03 -19.90 -11.91
N LYS A 150 -4.41 -20.89 -11.28
CA LYS A 150 -4.31 -22.26 -11.82
C LYS A 150 -5.55 -23.04 -11.40
N ILE A 151 -6.10 -23.86 -12.33
CA ILE A 151 -7.20 -24.78 -12.05
C ILE A 151 -6.85 -26.18 -12.52
N ILE A 152 -7.12 -27.17 -11.66
CA ILE A 152 -6.97 -28.59 -11.94
C ILE A 152 -8.29 -29.27 -11.58
N ILE A 153 -8.79 -30.12 -12.45
CA ILE A 153 -9.97 -30.94 -12.20
C ILE A 153 -9.58 -32.42 -12.14
N GLY A 154 -10.20 -33.16 -11.24
CA GLY A 154 -10.05 -34.57 -11.05
C GLY A 154 -11.41 -35.23 -10.77
N LYS A 155 -11.43 -36.54 -10.62
CA LYS A 155 -12.60 -37.33 -10.20
C LYS A 155 -12.41 -37.84 -8.78
N TYR A 156 -13.46 -37.80 -7.99
CA TYR A 156 -13.54 -38.51 -6.73
C TYR A 156 -14.90 -39.23 -6.66
N LYS A 157 -14.88 -40.55 -6.86
CA LYS A 157 -16.11 -41.35 -7.06
C LYS A 157 -16.90 -40.84 -8.26
N ASN A 158 -18.14 -40.39 -8.04
CA ASN A 158 -19.02 -39.80 -9.06
C ASN A 158 -18.93 -38.27 -9.14
N ASP A 159 -18.15 -37.64 -8.26
CA ASP A 159 -18.01 -36.20 -8.19
C ASP A 159 -16.76 -35.68 -8.91
N THR A 160 -16.79 -34.43 -9.26
CA THR A 160 -15.64 -33.68 -9.75
C THR A 160 -14.95 -32.99 -8.59
N THR A 161 -13.65 -33.25 -8.41
CA THR A 161 -12.82 -32.48 -7.50
C THR A 161 -12.13 -31.36 -8.26
N ILE A 162 -12.25 -30.14 -7.79
CA ILE A 162 -11.65 -28.94 -8.37
C ILE A 162 -10.63 -28.41 -7.37
N LYS A 163 -9.37 -28.28 -7.81
CA LYS A 163 -8.32 -27.58 -7.07
C LYS A 163 -7.99 -26.31 -7.83
N ALA A 164 -8.02 -25.17 -7.14
CA ALA A 164 -7.56 -23.92 -7.71
C ALA A 164 -6.58 -23.23 -6.76
N SER A 165 -5.57 -22.57 -7.33
CA SER A 165 -4.56 -21.86 -6.54
C SER A 165 -4.12 -20.56 -7.20
N ASP A 166 -3.88 -19.56 -6.36
CA ASP A 166 -3.33 -18.27 -6.74
C ASP A 166 -2.60 -17.61 -5.56
N LEU A 167 -1.58 -16.78 -5.85
CA LEU A 167 -0.81 -16.07 -4.83
C LEU A 167 -1.67 -15.02 -4.10
N ASN A 168 -2.55 -14.33 -4.82
CA ASN A 168 -3.43 -13.27 -4.33
C ASN A 168 -4.86 -13.76 -4.03
N LYS A 169 -5.03 -15.04 -3.78
CA LYS A 169 -6.26 -15.75 -3.43
C LYS A 169 -7.22 -15.96 -4.60
N VAL A 170 -7.70 -17.17 -4.70
CA VAL A 170 -8.89 -17.53 -5.49
C VAL A 170 -10.12 -16.99 -4.77
N SER A 171 -10.98 -16.24 -5.47
CA SER A 171 -12.22 -15.64 -4.96
C SER A 171 -13.45 -16.43 -5.32
N SER A 172 -13.46 -17.08 -6.51
CA SER A 172 -14.55 -17.97 -6.92
C SER A 172 -14.07 -19.08 -7.85
N ILE A 173 -14.83 -20.17 -7.85
CA ILE A 173 -14.86 -21.17 -8.92
C ILE A 173 -16.16 -20.94 -9.69
N GLN A 174 -16.05 -20.79 -11.00
CA GLN A 174 -17.20 -20.56 -11.86
C GLN A 174 -17.47 -21.81 -12.72
N TYR A 175 -18.76 -22.10 -12.95
CA TYR A 175 -19.18 -23.18 -13.84
C TYR A 175 -20.21 -22.67 -14.85
N SER A 176 -20.25 -23.33 -16.00
CA SER A 176 -21.14 -22.97 -17.10
C SER A 176 -21.42 -24.20 -17.99
N SER A 177 -22.61 -24.26 -18.58
CA SER A 177 -22.94 -25.24 -19.61
C SER A 177 -22.62 -24.76 -21.05
N ASP A 178 -22.47 -23.44 -21.24
CA ASP A 178 -22.42 -22.81 -22.57
C ASP A 178 -21.18 -21.90 -22.77
N LYS A 179 -20.36 -21.69 -21.75
CA LYS A 179 -19.23 -20.74 -21.69
C LYS A 179 -19.63 -19.25 -21.78
N LEU A 180 -20.91 -18.95 -21.80
CA LEU A 180 -21.44 -17.57 -21.88
C LEU A 180 -22.01 -17.14 -20.51
N ASN A 181 -22.83 -18.01 -19.92
CA ASN A 181 -23.46 -17.77 -18.64
C ASN A 181 -22.69 -18.53 -17.55
N TRP A 182 -22.14 -17.80 -16.58
CA TRP A 182 -21.31 -18.35 -15.53
C TRP A 182 -21.96 -18.19 -14.15
N GLU A 183 -21.98 -19.26 -13.39
CA GLU A 183 -22.46 -19.28 -12.01
C GLU A 183 -21.28 -19.40 -11.04
N ASP A 184 -21.33 -18.66 -9.93
CA ASP A 184 -20.25 -18.60 -8.95
C ASP A 184 -20.43 -19.61 -7.81
N ILE A 185 -19.34 -20.25 -7.43
CA ILE A 185 -19.13 -20.90 -6.16
C ILE A 185 -18.11 -20.05 -5.40
N ASN A 186 -18.57 -19.27 -4.43
CA ASN A 186 -17.70 -18.41 -3.64
C ASN A 186 -16.74 -19.24 -2.80
N VAL A 187 -15.47 -18.92 -2.91
CA VAL A 187 -14.36 -19.52 -2.15
C VAL A 187 -13.42 -18.40 -1.73
N SER A 188 -12.49 -18.66 -0.84
CA SER A 188 -11.45 -17.69 -0.49
C SER A 188 -10.21 -18.39 0.06
N GLY A 189 -9.10 -18.35 -0.68
CA GLY A 189 -7.84 -18.91 -0.24
C GLY A 189 -6.76 -18.89 -1.31
N GLY A 190 -5.50 -18.95 -0.92
CA GLY A 190 -4.37 -19.11 -1.84
C GLY A 190 -4.42 -20.46 -2.58
N GLU A 191 -4.94 -21.48 -1.91
CA GLU A 191 -5.31 -22.78 -2.48
C GLU A 191 -6.68 -23.17 -1.96
N VAL A 192 -7.58 -23.61 -2.85
CA VAL A 192 -8.92 -24.07 -2.53
C VAL A 192 -9.18 -25.41 -3.19
N THR A 193 -9.94 -26.25 -2.50
CA THR A 193 -10.40 -27.56 -3.05
C THR A 193 -11.89 -27.69 -2.78
N ILE A 194 -12.67 -27.94 -3.82
CA ILE A 194 -14.08 -28.25 -3.72
C ILE A 194 -14.38 -29.59 -4.41
N THR A 195 -15.40 -30.29 -3.95
CA THR A 195 -15.90 -31.51 -4.57
C THR A 195 -17.40 -31.31 -4.78
N LYS A 196 -17.85 -31.44 -6.02
CA LYS A 196 -19.25 -31.25 -6.42
C LYS A 196 -19.57 -32.09 -7.65
N THR A 197 -20.80 -32.58 -7.74
CA THR A 197 -21.28 -33.24 -8.95
C THR A 197 -21.54 -32.22 -10.04
N PHE A 198 -21.00 -32.48 -11.24
CA PHE A 198 -21.25 -31.70 -12.45
C PHE A 198 -21.53 -32.68 -13.60
N ASP A 199 -22.41 -32.27 -14.49
CA ASP A 199 -22.67 -33.01 -15.70
C ASP A 199 -21.46 -32.98 -16.64
N LYS A 200 -21.31 -34.06 -17.44
CA LYS A 200 -20.32 -34.12 -18.50
C LYS A 200 -20.55 -32.95 -19.49
N GLY A 201 -19.48 -32.29 -19.90
CA GLY A 201 -19.57 -31.11 -20.75
C GLY A 201 -19.69 -29.79 -20.00
N THR A 202 -19.83 -29.81 -18.65
CA THR A 202 -19.76 -28.58 -17.84
C THR A 202 -18.37 -27.94 -17.93
N TYR A 203 -18.32 -26.65 -18.12
CA TYR A 203 -17.09 -25.85 -18.16
C TYR A 203 -16.81 -25.23 -16.80
N LEU A 204 -15.55 -25.23 -16.40
CA LEU A 204 -15.07 -24.74 -15.10
C LEU A 204 -13.93 -23.74 -15.29
N ARG A 205 -13.92 -22.69 -14.51
CA ARG A 205 -12.82 -21.73 -14.38
C ARG A 205 -12.70 -21.21 -12.98
N ALA A 206 -11.53 -20.70 -12.60
CA ALA A 206 -11.28 -20.02 -11.35
C ALA A 206 -11.12 -18.53 -11.60
N VAL A 207 -11.52 -17.71 -10.63
CA VAL A 207 -11.32 -16.26 -10.61
C VAL A 207 -10.56 -15.92 -9.33
N ASP A 208 -9.56 -15.05 -9.40
CA ASP A 208 -8.82 -14.55 -8.26
C ASP A 208 -9.40 -13.25 -7.68
N SER A 209 -8.75 -12.71 -6.65
CA SER A 209 -9.19 -11.47 -6.00
C SER A 209 -8.92 -10.21 -6.83
N ALA A 210 -8.06 -10.28 -7.85
CA ALA A 210 -7.82 -9.17 -8.80
C ALA A 210 -8.77 -9.22 -10.00
N GLY A 211 -9.54 -10.33 -10.15
CA GLY A 211 -10.45 -10.55 -11.26
C GLY A 211 -9.80 -11.24 -12.46
N ASN A 212 -8.57 -11.81 -12.32
CA ASN A 212 -8.01 -12.64 -13.38
C ASN A 212 -8.74 -13.97 -13.46
N ILE A 213 -8.86 -14.51 -14.67
CA ILE A 213 -9.62 -15.72 -14.97
C ILE A 213 -8.66 -16.81 -15.48
N SER A 214 -8.76 -18.00 -14.89
CA SER A 214 -7.97 -19.17 -15.31
C SER A 214 -8.36 -19.65 -16.71
N LYS A 215 -7.53 -20.56 -17.25
CA LYS A 215 -7.94 -21.35 -18.42
C LYS A 215 -9.20 -22.18 -18.09
N ILE A 216 -10.12 -22.27 -19.05
CA ILE A 216 -11.34 -23.08 -18.92
C ILE A 216 -10.96 -24.58 -18.97
N LYS A 217 -11.59 -25.36 -18.11
CA LYS A 217 -11.54 -26.82 -18.08
C LYS A 217 -12.93 -27.40 -18.32
N GLU A 218 -13.02 -28.55 -19.00
CA GLU A 218 -14.25 -29.25 -19.27
C GLU A 218 -14.33 -30.54 -18.47
N VAL A 219 -15.45 -30.81 -17.84
CA VAL A 219 -15.76 -32.05 -17.12
C VAL A 219 -15.99 -33.17 -18.15
N LYS A 220 -15.17 -34.26 -18.07
CA LYS A 220 -15.17 -35.40 -19.00
C LYS A 220 -15.94 -36.58 -18.46
#